data_09b79eec73f370c84ee7b2de718b396c
#
_entry.id   09b79eec73f370c84ee7b2de718b396c
#
_cell.length_a   1.000
_cell.length_b   1.000
_cell.length_c   1.000
_cell.angle_alpha   90.00
_cell.angle_beta   90.00
_cell.angle_gamma   90.00
#
_symmetry.space_group_name_H-M   'P 1'
#
loop_
_entity.id
_entity.type
_entity.pdbx_description
1 polymer ?
#
loop_
_entity_poly.entity_id
_entity_poly.type
_entity_poly.pdbx_seq_one_letter_code
_entity_poly.pdbx_strand_id
1 'polypeptide(L)'
;AFLRLIVQAVDGGLSPVALLSVIKHPLAACGLSPGNCRASARQLERLVLRGPAPPPGIAGLRRALARAADDPHGALADAPDAPEEINAFLTRLETAFGPLLALPGSTLVPVSVLLAALVETAQALAATDTTDGADRLWAGEEGNALGQHMSAMLAWCDVLPDARLGALDGLLASSLAGMTVQGRRAVRGREGTAVHPRVFIWGLLEARLQTADTIVLGGLVETVWPPATDPGPWMSRPMRTRVGLPSPEWAIGQAAHDFVSCACAAPDVVLSLAARRQGAPTVPARWLVRLDAYLAGHGHSLPAHPALRWLDSLDRPDGAAVPVAPPRPRPAVGLRPRSLSVTEIETWMRDPYAIYARRILRLRPLADLEELADAADYGQIVHAALDRWFRAHPADWPHDGAARMRDVFADVLREAALRPALAAWWAPRLDRIATWCAQAEETRRATGGPRTVLTELAGKMRLEDLPAGPFTLRGRADRIDLHGDGGLSLFDYKTGTLPTRRSVMEGWQSQLVLEAAMIECGGFPPPVAGTVAELVYWRLTGGHVPAQVLDVARGAELAELIAGCRKGLRDLVTAYDNPDQPYLSHPFPGEEPRFADYAHLARVAEWSAAREENGG
;
A
#
# COMPACT_ATOMS: atom_id res chain seq x y z
N ALA A 1 -23.35 -9.86 -1.42
CA ALA A 1 -21.90 -9.55 -1.37
C ALA A 1 -21.08 -10.84 -1.22
N PHE A 2 -21.29 -11.64 -0.14
CA PHE A 2 -20.42 -12.78 0.22
C PHE A 2 -20.19 -13.78 -0.91
N LEU A 3 -21.26 -14.26 -1.58
CA LEU A 3 -21.14 -15.21 -2.69
C LEU A 3 -20.29 -14.64 -3.85
N ARG A 4 -20.49 -13.38 -4.20
CA ARG A 4 -19.73 -12.73 -5.28
C ARG A 4 -18.25 -12.59 -4.91
N LEU A 5 -17.94 -12.22 -3.67
CA LEU A 5 -16.54 -12.16 -3.20
C LEU A 5 -15.84 -13.52 -3.26
N ILE A 6 -16.56 -14.61 -2.95
CA ILE A 6 -16.02 -15.99 -3.08
C ILE A 6 -15.67 -16.29 -4.55
N VAL A 7 -16.58 -16.01 -5.49
CA VAL A 7 -16.33 -16.20 -6.93
C VAL A 7 -15.10 -15.40 -7.37
N GLN A 8 -15.05 -14.10 -7.03
CA GLN A 8 -13.94 -13.21 -7.36
C GLN A 8 -12.60 -13.69 -6.78
N ALA A 9 -12.62 -14.22 -5.55
CA ALA A 9 -11.41 -14.72 -4.92
C ALA A 9 -10.88 -15.98 -5.63
N VAL A 10 -11.73 -16.92 -5.99
CA VAL A 10 -11.30 -18.16 -6.66
C VAL A 10 -10.91 -17.89 -8.12
N ASP A 11 -11.69 -17.10 -8.85
CA ASP A 11 -11.39 -16.71 -10.24
C ASP A 11 -10.09 -15.90 -10.34
N GLY A 12 -9.82 -15.03 -9.35
CA GLY A 12 -8.58 -14.27 -9.20
C GLY A 12 -7.42 -15.05 -8.58
N GLY A 13 -7.52 -16.39 -8.46
CA GLY A 13 -6.44 -17.25 -7.94
C GLY A 13 -6.10 -16.99 -6.48
N LEU A 14 -7.06 -16.56 -5.64
CA LEU A 14 -6.91 -16.21 -4.23
C LEU A 14 -5.90 -15.08 -4.02
N SER A 15 -5.93 -14.08 -4.89
CA SER A 15 -5.09 -12.89 -4.73
C SER A 15 -5.33 -12.20 -3.38
N PRO A 16 -4.33 -11.52 -2.80
CA PRO A 16 -4.40 -10.94 -1.44
C PRO A 16 -5.66 -10.12 -1.16
N VAL A 17 -6.00 -9.18 -2.04
CA VAL A 17 -7.17 -8.31 -1.86
C VAL A 17 -8.47 -9.10 -1.92
N ALA A 18 -8.62 -10.00 -2.91
CA ALA A 18 -9.82 -10.79 -3.08
C ALA A 18 -9.99 -11.80 -1.93
N LEU A 19 -8.94 -12.49 -1.53
CA LEU A 19 -8.96 -13.42 -0.39
C LEU A 19 -9.32 -12.71 0.91
N LEU A 20 -8.69 -11.57 1.22
CA LEU A 20 -8.98 -10.79 2.42
C LEU A 20 -10.42 -10.28 2.45
N SER A 21 -10.97 -9.93 1.29
CA SER A 21 -12.37 -9.49 1.18
C SER A 21 -13.35 -10.59 1.60
N VAL A 22 -13.02 -11.87 1.34
CA VAL A 22 -13.80 -13.02 1.79
C VAL A 22 -13.58 -13.29 3.28
N ILE A 23 -12.33 -13.51 3.71
CA ILE A 23 -12.04 -14.00 5.07
C ILE A 23 -12.25 -12.94 6.17
N LYS A 24 -12.31 -11.66 5.81
CA LYS A 24 -12.71 -10.57 6.71
C LYS A 24 -14.22 -10.28 6.69
N HIS A 25 -14.97 -10.90 5.79
CA HIS A 25 -16.43 -10.71 5.73
C HIS A 25 -17.09 -11.19 7.04
N PRO A 26 -18.15 -10.53 7.54
CA PRO A 26 -18.81 -10.91 8.80
C PRO A 26 -19.31 -12.35 8.86
N LEU A 27 -19.67 -12.96 7.72
CA LEU A 27 -20.10 -14.35 7.65
C LEU A 27 -18.94 -15.35 7.67
N ALA A 28 -17.72 -14.95 7.31
CA ALA A 28 -16.59 -15.86 7.27
C ALA A 28 -16.15 -16.29 8.68
N ALA A 29 -15.96 -17.59 8.87
CA ALA A 29 -15.47 -18.20 10.11
C ALA A 29 -14.56 -19.41 9.86
N CYS A 30 -14.68 -20.11 8.71
CA CYS A 30 -13.77 -21.19 8.28
C CYS A 30 -13.60 -22.30 9.35
N GLY A 31 -14.68 -22.68 10.04
CA GLY A 31 -14.66 -23.66 11.14
C GLY A 31 -14.02 -23.16 12.44
N LEU A 32 -13.87 -21.85 12.60
CA LEU A 32 -13.39 -21.19 13.81
C LEU A 32 -14.48 -20.28 14.40
N SER A 33 -14.28 -19.79 15.62
CA SER A 33 -15.08 -18.65 16.05
C SER A 33 -14.83 -17.43 15.14
N PRO A 34 -15.83 -16.55 14.90
CA PRO A 34 -15.64 -15.37 14.04
C PRO A 34 -14.51 -14.43 14.52
N GLY A 35 -14.24 -14.41 15.84
CA GLY A 35 -13.12 -13.67 16.41
C GLY A 35 -11.77 -14.24 16.01
N ASN A 36 -11.61 -15.56 16.17
CA ASN A 36 -10.39 -16.28 15.82
C ASN A 36 -10.13 -16.28 14.32
N CYS A 37 -11.15 -16.46 13.47
CA CYS A 37 -11.01 -16.33 12.03
C CYS A 37 -10.47 -14.96 11.63
N ARG A 38 -11.00 -13.86 12.19
CA ARG A 38 -10.49 -12.51 11.94
C ARG A 38 -9.09 -12.28 12.48
N ALA A 39 -8.71 -12.90 13.60
CA ALA A 39 -7.35 -12.84 14.13
C ALA A 39 -6.37 -13.54 13.18
N SER A 40 -6.68 -14.78 12.74
CA SER A 40 -5.86 -15.51 11.76
C SER A 40 -5.79 -14.80 10.41
N ALA A 41 -6.89 -14.18 9.94
CA ALA A 41 -6.90 -13.38 8.72
C ALA A 41 -5.96 -12.16 8.81
N ARG A 42 -5.92 -11.45 9.96
CA ARG A 42 -4.98 -10.33 10.18
C ARG A 42 -3.54 -10.81 10.27
N GLN A 43 -3.31 -11.96 10.89
CA GLN A 43 -1.97 -12.54 10.99
C GLN A 43 -1.45 -12.93 9.59
N LEU A 44 -2.25 -13.64 8.79
CA LEU A 44 -1.96 -13.95 7.40
C LEU A 44 -1.71 -12.67 6.57
N GLU A 45 -2.56 -11.64 6.72
CA GLU A 45 -2.36 -10.36 6.05
C GLU A 45 -1.02 -9.73 6.36
N ARG A 46 -0.71 -9.56 7.65
CA ARG A 46 0.47 -8.83 8.10
C ARG A 46 1.79 -9.54 7.76
N LEU A 47 1.78 -10.86 7.78
CA LEU A 47 3.00 -11.66 7.74
C LEU A 47 3.28 -12.31 6.38
N VAL A 48 2.25 -12.39 5.49
CA VAL A 48 2.38 -13.12 4.21
C VAL A 48 1.84 -12.34 3.02
N LEU A 49 0.68 -11.65 3.17
CA LEU A 49 -0.01 -11.05 2.03
C LEU A 49 0.41 -9.62 1.72
N ARG A 50 1.08 -8.94 2.64
CA ARG A 50 1.60 -7.60 2.43
C ARG A 50 2.96 -7.66 1.75
N GLY A 51 3.20 -6.70 0.85
CA GLY A 51 4.33 -6.70 -0.05
C GLY A 51 3.98 -7.32 -1.41
N PRO A 52 4.96 -7.88 -2.13
CA PRO A 52 4.74 -8.48 -3.44
C PRO A 52 3.70 -9.59 -3.41
N ALA A 53 2.82 -9.60 -4.43
CA ALA A 53 1.75 -10.58 -4.51
C ALA A 53 2.32 -12.02 -4.55
N PRO A 54 1.85 -12.92 -3.69
CA PRO A 54 2.25 -14.32 -3.73
C PRO A 54 1.79 -14.99 -5.03
N PRO A 55 2.43 -16.09 -5.44
CA PRO A 55 1.93 -16.89 -6.55
C PRO A 55 0.48 -17.36 -6.31
N PRO A 56 -0.32 -17.57 -7.36
CA PRO A 56 -1.74 -17.92 -7.21
C PRO A 56 -1.99 -19.20 -6.40
N GLY A 57 -3.14 -19.24 -5.72
CA GLY A 57 -3.67 -20.41 -5.01
C GLY A 57 -3.00 -20.66 -3.66
N ILE A 58 -3.58 -21.60 -2.90
CA ILE A 58 -3.10 -21.97 -1.55
C ILE A 58 -1.63 -22.44 -1.57
N ALA A 59 -1.23 -23.18 -2.59
CA ALA A 59 0.18 -23.59 -2.75
C ALA A 59 1.12 -22.38 -2.92
N GLY A 60 0.67 -21.33 -3.59
CA GLY A 60 1.40 -20.05 -3.71
C GLY A 60 1.55 -19.36 -2.36
N LEU A 61 0.49 -19.32 -1.57
CA LEU A 61 0.50 -18.75 -0.21
C LEU A 61 1.44 -19.54 0.72
N ARG A 62 1.47 -20.87 0.64
CA ARG A 62 2.42 -21.70 1.42
C ARG A 62 3.88 -21.41 1.03
N ARG A 63 4.16 -21.23 -0.28
CA ARG A 63 5.52 -20.83 -0.72
C ARG A 63 5.90 -19.43 -0.22
N ALA A 64 4.96 -18.50 -0.20
CA ALA A 64 5.21 -17.17 0.34
C ALA A 64 5.48 -17.20 1.86
N LEU A 65 4.71 -18.01 2.60
CA LEU A 65 4.93 -18.26 4.03
C LEU A 65 6.32 -18.84 4.31
N ALA A 66 6.74 -19.85 3.55
CA ALA A 66 8.07 -20.47 3.69
C ALA A 66 9.18 -19.44 3.45
N ARG A 67 9.09 -18.64 2.38
CA ARG A 67 10.05 -17.54 2.11
C ARG A 67 10.10 -16.50 3.23
N ALA A 68 8.93 -16.12 3.76
CA ALA A 68 8.87 -15.17 4.86
C ALA A 68 9.46 -15.73 6.17
N ALA A 69 9.37 -17.05 6.39
CA ALA A 69 9.96 -17.72 7.54
C ALA A 69 11.50 -17.85 7.44
N ASP A 70 12.04 -17.92 6.23
CA ASP A 70 13.48 -17.98 5.97
C ASP A 70 14.17 -16.60 6.10
N ASP A 71 13.42 -15.51 6.18
CA ASP A 71 13.98 -14.15 6.34
C ASP A 71 14.26 -13.84 7.82
N PRO A 72 15.54 -13.80 8.25
CA PRO A 72 15.92 -13.57 9.64
C PRO A 72 15.62 -12.15 10.15
N HIS A 73 15.30 -11.23 9.24
CA HIS A 73 14.95 -9.84 9.54
C HIS A 73 13.49 -9.50 9.21
N GLY A 74 12.75 -10.47 8.71
CA GLY A 74 11.35 -10.36 8.32
C GLY A 74 10.39 -10.22 9.51
N ALA A 75 9.13 -9.99 9.19
CA ALA A 75 8.09 -9.83 10.20
C ALA A 75 7.83 -11.11 11.02
N LEU A 76 8.21 -12.29 10.51
CA LEU A 76 8.08 -13.58 11.21
C LEU A 76 9.20 -13.85 12.23
N ALA A 77 10.35 -13.16 12.15
CA ALA A 77 11.43 -13.32 13.10
C ALA A 77 11.03 -13.01 14.56
N ASP A 78 10.07 -12.10 14.73
CA ASP A 78 9.52 -11.71 16.04
C ASP A 78 8.31 -12.57 16.48
N ALA A 79 7.90 -13.59 15.70
CA ALA A 79 6.72 -14.42 15.92
C ALA A 79 6.97 -15.89 15.54
N PRO A 80 7.73 -16.64 16.34
CA PRO A 80 8.22 -17.99 15.98
C PRO A 80 7.10 -19.03 15.77
N ASP A 81 5.96 -18.91 16.46
CA ASP A 81 4.82 -19.83 16.36
C ASP A 81 3.88 -19.49 15.17
N ALA A 82 4.00 -18.29 14.61
CA ALA A 82 3.10 -17.80 13.57
C ALA A 82 3.11 -18.66 12.28
N PRO A 83 4.23 -19.19 11.79
CA PRO A 83 4.24 -20.03 10.58
C PRO A 83 3.34 -21.27 10.70
N GLU A 84 3.33 -21.92 11.88
CA GLU A 84 2.51 -23.12 12.12
C GLU A 84 1.02 -22.75 12.19
N GLU A 85 0.68 -21.68 12.92
CA GLU A 85 -0.69 -21.17 13.02
C GLU A 85 -1.25 -20.74 11.66
N ILE A 86 -0.45 -20.01 10.85
CA ILE A 86 -0.84 -19.59 9.51
C ILE A 86 -1.02 -20.81 8.60
N ASN A 87 -0.14 -21.79 8.66
CA ASN A 87 -0.26 -23.00 7.84
C ASN A 87 -1.51 -23.81 8.21
N ALA A 88 -1.85 -23.91 9.49
CA ALA A 88 -3.11 -24.51 9.94
C ALA A 88 -4.34 -23.74 9.40
N PHE A 89 -4.28 -22.42 9.38
CA PHE A 89 -5.34 -21.58 8.80
C PHE A 89 -5.44 -21.77 7.28
N LEU A 90 -4.32 -21.83 6.55
CA LEU A 90 -4.30 -22.12 5.11
C LEU A 90 -4.92 -23.48 4.79
N THR A 91 -4.71 -24.49 5.64
CA THR A 91 -5.34 -25.81 5.48
C THR A 91 -6.87 -25.74 5.64
N ARG A 92 -7.37 -24.94 6.59
CA ARG A 92 -8.81 -24.69 6.72
C ARG A 92 -9.39 -23.98 5.51
N LEU A 93 -8.67 -22.98 4.98
CA LEU A 93 -9.08 -22.28 3.74
C LEU A 93 -9.10 -23.24 2.54
N GLU A 94 -8.09 -24.09 2.40
CA GLU A 94 -8.03 -25.08 1.34
C GLU A 94 -9.24 -26.04 1.38
N THR A 95 -9.61 -26.51 2.57
CA THR A 95 -10.80 -27.32 2.77
C THR A 95 -12.08 -26.56 2.44
N ALA A 96 -12.22 -25.34 2.94
CA ALA A 96 -13.44 -24.55 2.77
C ALA A 96 -13.66 -24.08 1.31
N PHE A 97 -12.60 -23.72 0.59
CA PHE A 97 -12.66 -23.38 -0.83
C PHE A 97 -12.67 -24.63 -1.74
N GLY A 98 -12.44 -25.83 -1.19
CA GLY A 98 -12.27 -27.08 -1.91
C GLY A 98 -13.29 -27.33 -3.02
N PRO A 99 -14.61 -27.19 -2.79
CA PRO A 99 -15.61 -27.46 -3.83
C PRO A 99 -15.42 -26.62 -5.10
N LEU A 100 -15.08 -25.32 -4.96
CA LEU A 100 -14.80 -24.46 -6.11
C LEU A 100 -13.39 -24.67 -6.69
N LEU A 101 -12.39 -24.92 -5.85
CA LEU A 101 -11.01 -25.14 -6.29
C LEU A 101 -10.84 -26.48 -7.05
N ALA A 102 -11.72 -27.44 -6.81
CA ALA A 102 -11.74 -28.71 -7.54
C ALA A 102 -12.23 -28.57 -8.98
N LEU A 103 -12.91 -27.47 -9.32
CA LEU A 103 -13.40 -27.23 -10.67
C LEU A 103 -12.27 -26.73 -11.57
N PRO A 104 -12.20 -27.22 -12.83
CA PRO A 104 -11.17 -26.76 -13.74
C PRO A 104 -11.44 -25.30 -14.17
N GLY A 105 -10.56 -24.38 -13.81
CA GLY A 105 -10.75 -22.93 -14.01
C GLY A 105 -10.87 -22.48 -15.47
N SER A 106 -10.31 -23.24 -16.42
CA SER A 106 -10.33 -22.89 -17.85
C SER A 106 -11.44 -23.61 -18.65
N THR A 107 -12.10 -24.59 -18.07
CA THR A 107 -13.10 -25.43 -18.77
C THR A 107 -14.50 -24.88 -18.55
N LEU A 108 -15.36 -25.05 -19.56
CA LEU A 108 -16.79 -24.78 -19.44
C LEU A 108 -17.43 -25.93 -18.66
N VAL A 109 -18.27 -25.60 -17.69
CA VAL A 109 -19.04 -26.55 -16.88
C VAL A 109 -20.49 -26.08 -16.76
N PRO A 110 -21.45 -27.02 -16.54
CA PRO A 110 -22.84 -26.64 -16.31
C PRO A 110 -22.98 -25.62 -15.18
N VAL A 111 -23.82 -24.63 -15.38
CA VAL A 111 -24.06 -23.58 -14.37
C VAL A 111 -24.59 -24.15 -13.06
N SER A 112 -25.36 -25.26 -13.11
CA SER A 112 -25.83 -25.99 -11.93
C SER A 112 -24.68 -26.49 -11.05
N VAL A 113 -23.61 -27.01 -11.67
CA VAL A 113 -22.40 -27.48 -10.95
C VAL A 113 -21.66 -26.33 -10.30
N LEU A 114 -21.52 -25.19 -11.03
CA LEU A 114 -20.89 -23.98 -10.51
C LEU A 114 -21.66 -23.41 -9.30
N LEU A 115 -22.98 -23.34 -9.40
CA LEU A 115 -23.86 -22.83 -8.33
C LEU A 115 -23.84 -23.74 -7.11
N ALA A 116 -23.89 -25.07 -7.29
CA ALA A 116 -23.80 -26.03 -6.20
C ALA A 116 -22.46 -25.92 -5.46
N ALA A 117 -21.35 -25.91 -6.19
CA ALA A 117 -20.02 -25.75 -5.62
C ALA A 117 -19.86 -24.39 -4.89
N LEU A 118 -20.46 -23.31 -5.40
CA LEU A 118 -20.47 -22.00 -4.75
C LEU A 118 -21.24 -22.05 -3.42
N VAL A 119 -22.40 -22.67 -3.39
CA VAL A 119 -23.21 -22.83 -2.18
C VAL A 119 -22.45 -23.64 -1.12
N GLU A 120 -21.87 -24.78 -1.50
CA GLU A 120 -21.07 -25.62 -0.61
C GLU A 120 -19.86 -24.85 -0.05
N THR A 121 -19.12 -24.16 -0.90
CA THR A 121 -17.99 -23.31 -0.49
C THR A 121 -18.45 -22.21 0.47
N ALA A 122 -19.55 -21.52 0.17
CA ALA A 122 -20.06 -20.45 1.02
C ALA A 122 -20.52 -20.97 2.39
N GLN A 123 -21.12 -22.14 2.45
CA GLN A 123 -21.49 -22.80 3.71
C GLN A 123 -20.23 -23.22 4.50
N ALA A 124 -19.25 -23.84 3.84
CA ALA A 124 -17.99 -24.21 4.49
C ALA A 124 -17.23 -23.00 5.08
N LEU A 125 -17.16 -21.91 4.32
CA LEU A 125 -16.56 -20.64 4.80
C LEU A 125 -17.37 -19.99 5.94
N ALA A 126 -18.70 -20.16 5.95
CA ALA A 126 -19.56 -19.59 6.98
C ALA A 126 -19.61 -20.44 8.26
N ALA A 127 -19.26 -21.72 8.22
CA ALA A 127 -19.27 -22.61 9.38
C ALA A 127 -18.36 -22.10 10.50
N THR A 128 -18.84 -22.20 11.74
CA THR A 128 -18.04 -21.92 12.93
C THR A 128 -17.61 -23.23 13.60
N ASP A 129 -16.95 -23.12 14.72
CA ASP A 129 -16.64 -24.22 15.63
C ASP A 129 -17.88 -24.82 16.36
N THR A 130 -19.03 -24.11 16.32
CA THR A 130 -20.24 -24.49 17.06
C THR A 130 -21.53 -24.45 16.22
N THR A 131 -21.50 -23.89 15.03
CA THR A 131 -22.71 -23.66 14.20
C THR A 131 -22.42 -23.99 12.74
N ASP A 132 -23.30 -24.73 12.11
CA ASP A 132 -23.20 -25.05 10.69
C ASP A 132 -23.29 -23.82 9.82
N GLY A 133 -22.55 -23.85 8.71
CA GLY A 133 -22.51 -22.71 7.79
C GLY A 133 -23.85 -22.42 7.11
N ALA A 134 -24.64 -23.45 6.87
CA ALA A 134 -26.00 -23.29 6.33
C ALA A 134 -26.90 -22.49 7.27
N ASP A 135 -26.87 -22.79 8.58
CA ASP A 135 -27.66 -22.09 9.58
C ASP A 135 -27.27 -20.61 9.72
N ARG A 136 -26.00 -20.28 9.42
CA ARG A 136 -25.53 -18.89 9.43
C ARG A 136 -25.77 -18.16 8.13
N LEU A 137 -25.50 -18.81 7.00
CA LEU A 137 -25.57 -18.18 5.68
C LEU A 137 -27.01 -17.80 5.31
N TRP A 138 -27.96 -18.70 5.62
CA TRP A 138 -29.36 -18.53 5.27
C TRP A 138 -30.19 -17.94 6.42
N ALA A 139 -29.56 -17.47 7.49
CA ALA A 139 -30.25 -16.88 8.64
C ALA A 139 -30.83 -15.50 8.32
N GLY A 140 -31.91 -15.20 9.02
CA GLY A 140 -32.57 -13.89 8.92
C GLY A 140 -33.37 -13.70 7.62
N GLU A 141 -33.91 -12.50 7.45
CA GLU A 141 -34.74 -12.18 6.27
C GLU A 141 -33.91 -12.12 4.99
N GLU A 142 -32.68 -11.57 5.10
CA GLU A 142 -31.75 -11.45 3.99
C GLU A 142 -31.20 -12.81 3.54
N GLY A 143 -30.83 -13.67 4.51
CA GLY A 143 -30.34 -15.02 4.21
C GLY A 143 -31.43 -15.90 3.61
N ASN A 144 -32.66 -15.84 4.15
CA ASN A 144 -33.79 -16.58 3.61
C ASN A 144 -34.17 -16.12 2.19
N ALA A 145 -34.22 -14.81 1.92
CA ALA A 145 -34.48 -14.29 0.59
C ALA A 145 -33.41 -14.72 -0.42
N LEU A 146 -32.14 -14.68 -0.02
CA LEU A 146 -31.03 -15.17 -0.85
C LEU A 146 -31.14 -16.68 -1.09
N GLY A 147 -31.48 -17.48 -0.08
CA GLY A 147 -31.67 -18.93 -0.20
C GLY A 147 -32.78 -19.29 -1.18
N GLN A 148 -33.92 -18.61 -1.10
CA GLN A 148 -35.02 -18.79 -2.07
C GLN A 148 -34.57 -18.44 -3.48
N HIS A 149 -33.83 -17.33 -3.66
CA HIS A 149 -33.31 -16.91 -4.95
C HIS A 149 -32.34 -17.94 -5.53
N MET A 150 -31.39 -18.42 -4.71
CA MET A 150 -30.43 -19.46 -5.14
C MET A 150 -31.11 -20.78 -5.51
N SER A 151 -32.15 -21.16 -4.76
CA SER A 151 -32.97 -22.34 -5.08
C SER A 151 -33.70 -22.18 -6.41
N ALA A 152 -34.26 -21.00 -6.68
CA ALA A 152 -34.91 -20.70 -7.96
C ALA A 152 -33.89 -20.71 -9.12
N MET A 153 -32.71 -20.13 -8.93
CA MET A 153 -31.62 -20.18 -9.92
C MET A 153 -31.22 -21.62 -10.25
N LEU A 154 -31.03 -22.47 -9.24
CA LEU A 154 -30.68 -23.88 -9.43
C LEU A 154 -31.80 -24.65 -10.19
N ALA A 155 -33.07 -24.32 -9.94
CA ALA A 155 -34.20 -24.97 -10.64
C ALA A 155 -34.29 -24.62 -12.12
N TRP A 156 -33.76 -23.47 -12.55
CA TRP A 156 -33.88 -22.97 -13.91
C TRP A 156 -32.58 -22.84 -14.69
N CYS A 157 -31.40 -23.13 -14.04
CA CYS A 157 -30.11 -22.89 -14.67
C CYS A 157 -29.79 -23.83 -15.84
N ASP A 158 -30.52 -24.93 -16.04
CA ASP A 158 -30.32 -25.88 -17.14
C ASP A 158 -30.61 -25.27 -18.53
N VAL A 159 -31.28 -24.13 -18.60
CA VAL A 159 -31.46 -23.39 -19.85
C VAL A 159 -30.27 -22.52 -20.23
N LEU A 160 -29.33 -22.37 -19.32
CA LEU A 160 -28.11 -21.59 -19.56
C LEU A 160 -27.02 -22.48 -20.19
N PRO A 161 -26.19 -21.92 -21.09
CA PRO A 161 -25.04 -22.67 -21.61
C PRO A 161 -24.02 -22.90 -20.53
N ASP A 162 -23.17 -23.91 -20.71
CA ASP A 162 -22.00 -24.14 -19.87
C ASP A 162 -21.16 -22.87 -19.77
N ALA A 163 -20.62 -22.59 -18.59
CA ALA A 163 -19.90 -21.37 -18.29
C ALA A 163 -18.58 -21.61 -17.57
N ARG A 164 -17.73 -20.60 -17.55
CA ARG A 164 -16.54 -20.57 -16.66
C ARG A 164 -16.94 -19.99 -15.32
N LEU A 165 -16.16 -20.29 -14.28
CA LEU A 165 -16.38 -19.80 -12.93
C LEU A 165 -16.57 -18.27 -12.86
N GLY A 166 -15.72 -17.52 -13.55
CA GLY A 166 -15.79 -16.04 -13.55
C GLY A 166 -17.13 -15.47 -14.07
N ALA A 167 -17.87 -16.22 -14.89
CA ALA A 167 -19.18 -15.80 -15.36
C ALA A 167 -20.25 -15.73 -14.26
N LEU A 168 -20.05 -16.47 -13.15
CA LEU A 168 -20.97 -16.45 -12.01
C LEU A 168 -21.07 -15.07 -11.35
N ASP A 169 -20.00 -14.28 -11.30
CA ASP A 169 -20.06 -12.95 -10.70
C ASP A 169 -21.07 -12.05 -11.44
N GLY A 170 -20.99 -12.04 -12.78
CA GLY A 170 -21.93 -11.31 -13.63
C GLY A 170 -23.36 -11.86 -13.54
N LEU A 171 -23.52 -13.19 -13.52
CA LEU A 171 -24.82 -13.83 -13.37
C LEU A 171 -25.48 -13.47 -12.04
N LEU A 172 -24.75 -13.56 -10.93
CA LEU A 172 -25.24 -13.17 -9.61
C LEU A 172 -25.53 -11.67 -9.54
N ALA A 173 -24.68 -10.82 -10.12
CA ALA A 173 -24.92 -9.38 -10.16
C ALA A 173 -26.21 -9.05 -10.88
N SER A 174 -26.45 -9.65 -12.05
CA SER A 174 -27.66 -9.41 -12.86
C SER A 174 -28.91 -9.97 -12.19
N SER A 175 -28.86 -11.19 -11.65
CA SER A 175 -30.03 -11.85 -11.05
C SER A 175 -30.46 -11.23 -9.72
N LEU A 176 -29.49 -10.65 -8.96
CA LEU A 176 -29.75 -9.94 -7.69
C LEU A 176 -30.07 -8.45 -7.90
N ALA A 177 -29.93 -7.93 -9.13
CA ALA A 177 -30.21 -6.53 -9.41
C ALA A 177 -31.69 -6.21 -9.13
N GLY A 178 -31.94 -5.19 -8.32
CA GLY A 178 -33.29 -4.76 -7.95
C GLY A 178 -33.96 -5.59 -6.84
N MET A 179 -33.35 -6.67 -6.37
CA MET A 179 -33.85 -7.37 -5.18
C MET A 179 -33.65 -6.53 -3.93
N THR A 180 -34.72 -6.25 -3.21
CA THR A 180 -34.70 -5.54 -1.94
C THR A 180 -35.31 -6.41 -0.84
N VAL A 181 -34.69 -6.45 0.31
CA VAL A 181 -35.25 -7.09 1.50
C VAL A 181 -35.64 -6.00 2.49
N GLN A 182 -36.92 -5.96 2.83
CA GLN A 182 -37.40 -5.01 3.84
C GLN A 182 -37.02 -5.53 5.23
N GLY A 183 -35.89 -5.04 5.75
CA GLY A 183 -35.41 -5.43 7.07
C GLY A 183 -36.27 -4.88 8.20
N ARG A 184 -37.03 -5.73 8.87
CA ARG A 184 -37.78 -5.37 10.08
C ARG A 184 -36.89 -4.93 11.25
N ARG A 185 -35.56 -5.16 11.17
CA ARG A 185 -34.58 -4.76 12.20
C ARG A 185 -34.40 -3.25 12.33
N ALA A 186 -34.73 -2.47 11.32
CA ALA A 186 -34.56 -1.01 11.34
C ALA A 186 -35.47 -0.28 12.33
N VAL A 187 -36.46 -0.96 12.88
CA VAL A 187 -37.51 -0.37 13.73
C VAL A 187 -37.37 -0.79 15.21
N ARG A 188 -36.27 -1.41 15.63
CA ARG A 188 -36.08 -1.78 17.03
C ARG A 188 -35.34 -0.69 17.79
N GLY A 189 -36.00 -0.08 18.79
CA GLY A 189 -35.38 0.82 19.76
C GLY A 189 -34.30 0.13 20.59
N ARG A 190 -33.57 0.93 21.39
CA ARG A 190 -32.45 0.50 22.23
C ARG A 190 -32.79 -0.64 23.20
N GLU A 191 -34.07 -0.81 23.54
CA GLU A 191 -34.61 -1.82 24.47
C GLU A 191 -35.32 -2.97 23.73
N GLY A 192 -35.15 -3.13 22.43
CA GLY A 192 -35.78 -4.19 21.63
C GLY A 192 -37.27 -3.99 21.34
N THR A 193 -37.85 -2.86 21.75
CA THR A 193 -39.23 -2.47 21.41
C THR A 193 -39.31 -1.96 19.99
N ALA A 194 -40.42 -2.24 19.29
CA ALA A 194 -40.71 -1.67 17.98
C ALA A 194 -40.92 -0.15 18.12
N VAL A 195 -40.07 0.65 17.49
CA VAL A 195 -40.20 2.11 17.46
C VAL A 195 -40.59 2.54 16.07
N HIS A 196 -41.60 3.40 15.94
CA HIS A 196 -41.96 4.00 14.66
C HIS A 196 -40.79 4.86 14.14
N PRO A 197 -40.39 4.72 12.87
CA PRO A 197 -39.32 5.56 12.33
C PRO A 197 -39.74 7.04 12.37
N ARG A 198 -38.82 7.90 12.85
CA ARG A 198 -39.03 9.35 12.89
C ARG A 198 -38.34 10.08 11.73
N VAL A 199 -37.43 9.40 11.04
CA VAL A 199 -36.70 9.93 9.90
C VAL A 199 -36.97 9.02 8.72
N PHE A 200 -37.42 9.63 7.62
CA PHE A 200 -37.67 8.96 6.35
C PHE A 200 -36.76 9.56 5.28
N ILE A 201 -36.26 8.73 4.39
CA ILE A 201 -35.55 9.16 3.19
C ILE A 201 -36.39 8.71 2.01
N TRP A 202 -36.97 9.66 1.32
CA TRP A 202 -37.88 9.39 0.20
C TRP A 202 -37.25 9.79 -1.13
N GLY A 203 -37.45 8.98 -2.16
CA GLY A 203 -37.35 9.44 -3.52
C GLY A 203 -38.58 10.31 -3.89
N LEU A 204 -38.53 10.96 -5.06
CA LEU A 204 -39.59 11.90 -5.45
C LEU A 204 -40.98 11.24 -5.58
N LEU A 205 -41.02 9.96 -6.03
CA LEU A 205 -42.27 9.23 -6.15
C LEU A 205 -42.84 8.84 -4.78
N GLU A 206 -42.01 8.39 -3.87
CA GLU A 206 -42.42 7.99 -2.53
C GLU A 206 -42.81 9.20 -1.65
N ALA A 207 -42.23 10.37 -1.93
CA ALA A 207 -42.57 11.61 -1.22
C ALA A 207 -43.93 12.17 -1.55
N ARG A 208 -44.54 11.76 -2.66
CA ARG A 208 -45.87 12.24 -3.06
C ARG A 208 -46.92 11.86 -2.03
N LEU A 209 -47.79 12.81 -1.68
CA LEU A 209 -48.83 12.66 -0.66
C LEU A 209 -48.33 12.33 0.75
N GLN A 210 -47.02 12.47 1.01
CA GLN A 210 -46.49 12.34 2.35
C GLN A 210 -46.40 13.71 3.03
N THR A 211 -46.54 13.69 4.36
CA THR A 211 -46.41 14.86 5.20
C THR A 211 -45.47 14.55 6.37
N ALA A 212 -44.78 15.55 6.87
CA ALA A 212 -43.92 15.46 8.06
C ALA A 212 -43.91 16.81 8.79
N ASP A 213 -43.41 16.84 10.02
CA ASP A 213 -43.20 18.10 10.76
C ASP A 213 -42.17 18.98 10.07
N THR A 214 -41.09 18.36 9.58
CA THR A 214 -40.03 19.04 8.84
C THR A 214 -39.68 18.23 7.59
N ILE A 215 -39.59 18.88 6.43
CA ILE A 215 -39.10 18.29 5.18
C ILE A 215 -37.80 18.95 4.75
N VAL A 216 -36.79 18.15 4.44
CA VAL A 216 -35.52 18.60 3.91
C VAL A 216 -35.43 18.23 2.43
N LEU A 217 -35.45 19.23 1.54
CA LEU A 217 -35.21 19.06 0.10
C LEU A 217 -33.69 19.17 -0.15
N GLY A 218 -33.06 18.03 -0.29
CA GLY A 218 -31.60 17.95 -0.44
C GLY A 218 -31.14 17.93 -1.90
N GLY A 219 -29.91 18.41 -2.12
CA GLY A 219 -29.26 18.34 -3.43
C GLY A 219 -29.90 19.22 -4.51
N LEU A 220 -30.41 20.40 -4.15
CA LEU A 220 -31.07 21.33 -5.07
C LEU A 220 -30.08 22.00 -6.02
N VAL A 221 -29.41 21.20 -6.83
CA VAL A 221 -28.48 21.65 -7.88
C VAL A 221 -29.03 21.28 -9.26
N GLU A 222 -28.68 22.07 -10.25
CA GLU A 222 -29.04 21.81 -11.66
C GLU A 222 -28.51 20.43 -12.08
N THR A 223 -29.21 19.73 -12.94
CA THR A 223 -28.97 18.33 -13.36
C THR A 223 -29.38 17.25 -12.34
N VAL A 224 -29.68 17.63 -11.10
CA VAL A 224 -30.33 16.77 -10.10
C VAL A 224 -31.80 17.16 -9.95
N TRP A 225 -32.06 18.46 -9.85
CA TRP A 225 -33.39 19.06 -9.81
C TRP A 225 -33.54 20.17 -10.88
N PRO A 226 -34.06 19.88 -12.07
CA PRO A 226 -34.49 18.58 -12.61
C PRO A 226 -33.32 17.69 -13.06
N PRO A 227 -33.53 16.37 -13.16
CA PRO A 227 -32.56 15.49 -13.82
C PRO A 227 -32.43 15.88 -15.31
N ALA A 228 -31.26 15.59 -15.87
CA ALA A 228 -31.02 15.81 -17.29
C ALA A 228 -32.02 14.98 -18.13
N THR A 229 -32.61 15.62 -19.15
CA THR A 229 -33.53 14.94 -20.04
C THR A 229 -32.78 14.29 -21.20
N ASP A 230 -32.82 12.96 -21.28
CA ASP A 230 -32.28 12.19 -22.39
C ASP A 230 -33.41 11.47 -23.13
N PRO A 231 -33.57 11.65 -24.46
CA PRO A 231 -34.54 10.92 -25.27
C PRO A 231 -34.20 9.42 -25.40
N GLY A 232 -32.99 9.01 -24.97
CA GLY A 232 -32.44 7.67 -25.15
C GLY A 232 -31.88 7.45 -26.57
N PRO A 233 -31.15 6.34 -26.78
CA PRO A 233 -30.41 6.06 -28.02
C PRO A 233 -31.32 5.65 -29.17
N TRP A 234 -32.58 5.25 -28.90
CA TRP A 234 -33.45 4.61 -29.90
C TRP A 234 -34.42 5.55 -30.58
N MET A 235 -34.87 6.63 -29.93
CA MET A 235 -35.88 7.53 -30.47
C MET A 235 -35.52 8.99 -30.26
N SER A 236 -35.36 9.72 -31.35
CA SER A 236 -35.23 11.18 -31.29
C SER A 236 -36.58 11.82 -30.85
N ARG A 237 -36.54 13.08 -30.40
CA ARG A 237 -37.75 13.84 -30.00
C ARG A 237 -38.86 13.82 -31.06
N PRO A 238 -38.59 14.06 -32.37
CA PRO A 238 -39.61 13.96 -33.42
C PRO A 238 -40.18 12.55 -33.58
N MET A 239 -39.38 11.51 -33.43
CA MET A 239 -39.86 10.12 -33.51
C MET A 239 -40.83 9.81 -32.38
N ARG A 240 -40.50 10.23 -31.15
CA ARG A 240 -41.36 10.09 -29.97
C ARG A 240 -42.72 10.76 -30.18
N THR A 241 -42.74 11.99 -30.72
CA THR A 241 -43.97 12.71 -31.02
C THR A 241 -44.83 11.96 -32.03
N ARG A 242 -44.24 11.40 -33.10
CA ARG A 242 -44.97 10.63 -34.13
C ARG A 242 -45.67 9.38 -33.60
N VAL A 243 -45.10 8.73 -32.58
CA VAL A 243 -45.67 7.53 -31.94
C VAL A 243 -46.49 7.84 -30.69
N GLY A 244 -46.76 9.12 -30.41
CA GLY A 244 -47.57 9.55 -29.27
C GLY A 244 -46.93 9.42 -27.91
N LEU A 245 -45.60 9.27 -27.83
CA LEU A 245 -44.86 9.24 -26.56
C LEU A 245 -44.66 10.66 -26.03
N PRO A 246 -44.71 10.85 -24.71
CA PRO A 246 -44.43 12.16 -24.12
C PRO A 246 -43.01 12.62 -24.43
N SER A 247 -42.85 13.93 -24.60
CA SER A 247 -41.53 14.56 -24.72
C SER A 247 -40.68 14.29 -23.46
N PRO A 248 -39.34 14.08 -23.58
CA PRO A 248 -38.47 13.94 -22.42
C PRO A 248 -38.57 15.13 -21.45
N GLU A 249 -38.86 16.31 -21.97
CA GLU A 249 -39.05 17.55 -21.20
C GLU A 249 -40.26 17.51 -20.26
N TRP A 250 -41.21 16.59 -20.47
CA TRP A 250 -42.31 16.35 -19.55
C TRP A 250 -41.81 15.99 -18.14
N ALA A 251 -40.68 15.31 -18.03
CA ALA A 251 -40.03 14.98 -16.76
C ALA A 251 -39.60 16.24 -15.98
N ILE A 252 -39.25 17.34 -16.66
CA ILE A 252 -38.96 18.63 -16.02
C ILE A 252 -40.21 19.19 -15.34
N GLY A 253 -41.35 19.16 -16.03
CA GLY A 253 -42.61 19.59 -15.45
C GLY A 253 -43.04 18.73 -14.26
N GLN A 254 -42.83 17.42 -14.35
CA GLN A 254 -43.08 16.49 -13.26
C GLN A 254 -42.22 16.80 -12.03
N ALA A 255 -40.93 17.01 -12.24
CA ALA A 255 -40.00 17.35 -11.15
C ALA A 255 -40.28 18.75 -10.54
N ALA A 256 -40.80 19.70 -11.36
CA ALA A 256 -41.27 20.98 -10.83
C ALA A 256 -42.51 20.82 -9.94
N HIS A 257 -43.44 19.95 -10.34
CA HIS A 257 -44.62 19.61 -9.53
C HIS A 257 -44.19 18.95 -8.21
N ASP A 258 -43.27 18.01 -8.24
CA ASP A 258 -42.79 17.32 -7.06
C ASP A 258 -42.06 18.28 -6.12
N PHE A 259 -41.26 19.23 -6.65
CA PHE A 259 -40.63 20.28 -5.86
C PHE A 259 -41.65 21.14 -5.09
N VAL A 260 -42.67 21.65 -5.81
CA VAL A 260 -43.72 22.48 -5.19
C VAL A 260 -44.53 21.68 -4.17
N SER A 261 -44.90 20.43 -4.50
CA SER A 261 -45.63 19.57 -3.59
C SER A 261 -44.88 19.30 -2.30
N CYS A 262 -43.60 18.95 -2.39
CA CYS A 262 -42.77 18.74 -1.22
C CYS A 262 -42.54 20.02 -0.41
N ALA A 263 -42.34 21.16 -1.10
CA ALA A 263 -42.13 22.46 -0.43
C ALA A 263 -43.39 22.96 0.28
N CYS A 264 -44.57 22.43 -0.02
CA CYS A 264 -45.86 22.76 0.62
C CYS A 264 -46.37 21.68 1.58
N ALA A 265 -45.66 20.56 1.75
CA ALA A 265 -46.14 19.40 2.48
C ALA A 265 -45.76 19.39 3.98
N ALA A 266 -45.07 20.41 4.48
CA ALA A 266 -44.67 20.55 5.88
C ALA A 266 -44.74 22.00 6.35
N PRO A 267 -44.97 22.23 7.65
CA PRO A 267 -44.91 23.57 8.23
C PRO A 267 -43.45 24.11 8.25
N ASP A 268 -42.46 23.24 8.34
CA ASP A 268 -41.03 23.59 8.33
C ASP A 268 -40.35 22.91 7.13
N VAL A 269 -39.74 23.71 6.24
CA VAL A 269 -39.09 23.22 5.03
C VAL A 269 -37.68 23.77 4.91
N VAL A 270 -36.72 22.87 4.80
CA VAL A 270 -35.31 23.20 4.63
C VAL A 270 -34.88 22.92 3.19
N LEU A 271 -34.41 23.94 2.48
CA LEU A 271 -33.84 23.81 1.14
C LEU A 271 -32.31 23.72 1.24
N SER A 272 -31.73 22.63 0.73
CA SER A 272 -30.29 22.37 0.87
C SER A 272 -29.62 22.11 -0.47
N LEU A 273 -28.47 22.76 -0.69
CA LEU A 273 -27.59 22.51 -1.84
C LEU A 273 -26.13 22.59 -1.40
N ALA A 274 -25.27 21.87 -2.10
CA ALA A 274 -23.83 21.97 -1.92
C ALA A 274 -23.30 23.14 -2.76
N ALA A 275 -22.46 24.01 -2.19
CA ALA A 275 -21.80 25.08 -2.94
C ALA A 275 -20.75 24.54 -3.93
N ARG A 276 -20.17 23.40 -3.62
CA ARG A 276 -19.18 22.72 -4.47
C ARG A 276 -19.42 21.20 -4.49
N ARG A 277 -19.12 20.57 -5.62
CA ARG A 277 -19.13 19.10 -5.79
C ARG A 277 -17.83 18.67 -6.45
N GLN A 278 -17.07 17.78 -5.83
CA GLN A 278 -15.75 17.35 -6.32
C GLN A 278 -14.81 18.54 -6.62
N GLY A 279 -14.82 19.56 -5.76
CA GLY A 279 -14.02 20.77 -5.93
C GLY A 279 -14.57 21.84 -6.89
N ALA A 280 -15.52 21.49 -7.79
CA ALA A 280 -16.12 22.41 -8.72
C ALA A 280 -17.34 23.15 -8.13
N PRO A 281 -17.57 24.45 -8.42
CA PRO A 281 -18.78 25.16 -8.04
C PRO A 281 -20.03 24.49 -8.64
N THR A 282 -21.11 24.45 -7.86
CA THR A 282 -22.41 23.95 -8.35
C THR A 282 -23.31 25.07 -8.81
N VAL A 283 -24.23 24.76 -9.71
CA VAL A 283 -25.30 25.69 -10.12
C VAL A 283 -26.57 25.32 -9.36
N PRO A 284 -27.18 26.25 -8.61
CA PRO A 284 -28.44 26.00 -7.91
C PRO A 284 -29.54 25.57 -8.88
N ALA A 285 -30.44 24.72 -8.40
CA ALA A 285 -31.61 24.30 -9.19
C ALA A 285 -32.41 25.52 -9.67
N ARG A 286 -32.85 25.48 -10.93
CA ARG A 286 -33.58 26.61 -11.58
C ARG A 286 -34.77 27.07 -10.78
N TRP A 287 -35.47 26.20 -10.07
CA TRP A 287 -36.62 26.57 -9.24
C TRP A 287 -36.20 27.33 -7.98
N LEU A 288 -35.09 27.02 -7.40
CA LEU A 288 -34.53 27.76 -6.26
C LEU A 288 -34.13 29.18 -6.71
N VAL A 289 -33.42 29.30 -7.84
CA VAL A 289 -33.03 30.60 -8.41
C VAL A 289 -34.28 31.43 -8.72
N ARG A 290 -35.33 30.83 -9.24
CA ARG A 290 -36.59 31.50 -9.54
C ARG A 290 -37.34 31.92 -8.28
N LEU A 291 -37.33 31.10 -7.23
CA LEU A 291 -37.92 31.43 -5.92
C LEU A 291 -37.20 32.60 -5.29
N ASP A 292 -35.86 32.57 -5.28
CA ASP A 292 -35.06 33.68 -4.75
C ASP A 292 -35.33 34.99 -5.50
N ALA A 293 -35.37 34.95 -6.81
CA ALA A 293 -35.67 36.14 -7.63
C ALA A 293 -37.11 36.70 -7.35
N TYR A 294 -38.06 35.80 -7.17
CA TYR A 294 -39.46 36.19 -6.85
C TYR A 294 -39.52 36.86 -5.46
N LEU A 295 -38.92 36.24 -4.47
CA LEU A 295 -38.86 36.78 -3.09
C LEU A 295 -38.14 38.13 -3.04
N ALA A 296 -37.01 38.25 -3.71
CA ALA A 296 -36.23 39.49 -3.77
C ALA A 296 -37.06 40.61 -4.43
N GLY A 297 -37.86 40.33 -5.46
CA GLY A 297 -38.80 41.31 -6.08
C GLY A 297 -39.87 41.83 -5.12
N HIS A 298 -40.16 41.09 -4.05
CA HIS A 298 -41.11 41.46 -3.00
C HIS A 298 -40.43 41.95 -1.69
N GLY A 299 -39.11 42.15 -1.70
CA GLY A 299 -38.38 42.59 -0.53
C GLY A 299 -38.13 41.49 0.53
N HIS A 300 -38.27 40.20 0.14
CA HIS A 300 -38.05 39.06 1.01
C HIS A 300 -36.81 38.25 0.58
N SER A 301 -36.25 37.48 1.52
CA SER A 301 -35.19 36.54 1.27
C SER A 301 -35.38 35.27 2.10
N LEU A 302 -34.84 34.15 1.64
CA LEU A 302 -34.83 32.91 2.43
C LEU A 302 -33.78 33.04 3.54
N PRO A 303 -34.14 32.80 4.82
CA PRO A 303 -33.18 32.86 5.92
C PRO A 303 -32.21 31.68 5.82
N ALA A 304 -30.95 31.92 6.20
CA ALA A 304 -30.00 30.82 6.35
C ALA A 304 -30.39 29.91 7.53
N HIS A 305 -30.40 28.62 7.30
CA HIS A 305 -30.77 27.65 8.33
C HIS A 305 -29.73 27.63 9.47
N PRO A 306 -30.14 27.63 10.75
CA PRO A 306 -29.24 27.68 11.90
C PRO A 306 -28.19 26.55 11.95
N ALA A 307 -28.48 25.39 11.35
CA ALA A 307 -27.56 24.25 11.28
C ALA A 307 -26.23 24.55 10.57
N LEU A 308 -26.16 25.59 9.73
CA LEU A 308 -24.88 26.02 9.12
C LEU A 308 -23.83 26.41 10.19
N ARG A 309 -24.27 26.91 11.35
CA ARG A 309 -23.38 27.22 12.48
C ARG A 309 -22.75 25.96 13.08
N TRP A 310 -23.45 24.82 13.01
CA TRP A 310 -22.92 23.55 13.50
C TRP A 310 -21.77 23.06 12.60
N LEU A 311 -21.88 23.25 11.30
CA LEU A 311 -20.80 22.95 10.36
C LEU A 311 -19.54 23.77 10.69
N ASP A 312 -19.71 25.07 10.89
CA ASP A 312 -18.60 25.96 11.27
C ASP A 312 -17.96 25.56 12.63
N SER A 313 -18.77 25.00 13.55
CA SER A 313 -18.26 24.60 14.86
C SER A 313 -17.55 23.24 14.87
N LEU A 314 -17.79 22.37 13.87
CA LEU A 314 -17.15 21.03 13.79
C LEU A 314 -15.63 21.12 13.66
N ASP A 315 -15.14 22.07 12.86
CA ASP A 315 -13.71 22.24 12.57
C ASP A 315 -13.09 23.44 13.31
N ARG A 316 -13.88 24.13 14.13
CA ARG A 316 -13.38 25.29 14.88
C ARG A 316 -12.81 24.84 16.23
N PRO A 317 -11.54 25.11 16.53
CA PRO A 317 -10.94 24.77 17.82
C PRO A 317 -11.61 25.57 18.96
N ASP A 318 -11.67 24.98 20.15
CA ASP A 318 -12.18 25.61 21.39
C ASP A 318 -11.21 26.70 21.91
N GLY A 319 -10.84 27.65 21.10
CA GLY A 319 -9.92 28.72 21.46
C GLY A 319 -9.09 29.22 20.28
N ALA A 320 -8.02 29.95 20.54
CA ALA A 320 -7.09 30.38 19.53
C ALA A 320 -6.34 29.16 18.95
N ALA A 321 -6.16 29.14 17.62
CA ALA A 321 -5.33 28.11 16.98
C ALA A 321 -3.91 28.18 17.54
N VAL A 322 -3.43 27.06 18.08
CA VAL A 322 -2.06 26.92 18.58
C VAL A 322 -1.24 26.21 17.52
N PRO A 323 -0.17 26.84 16.99
CA PRO A 323 0.72 26.16 16.04
C PRO A 323 1.30 24.87 16.64
N VAL A 324 1.29 23.82 15.88
CA VAL A 324 1.88 22.55 16.28
C VAL A 324 3.40 22.71 16.35
N ALA A 325 3.98 22.37 17.49
CA ALA A 325 5.43 22.35 17.64
C ALA A 325 5.99 20.99 17.16
N PRO A 326 7.19 20.97 16.54
CA PRO A 326 7.87 19.74 16.22
C PRO A 326 8.03 18.85 17.45
N PRO A 327 7.72 17.54 17.38
CA PRO A 327 7.92 16.63 18.51
C PRO A 327 9.40 16.53 18.87
N ARG A 328 9.70 16.49 20.18
CA ARG A 328 11.06 16.45 20.74
C ARG A 328 11.21 15.30 21.74
N PRO A 329 11.05 14.03 21.32
CA PRO A 329 11.17 12.92 22.24
C PRO A 329 12.58 12.79 22.80
N ARG A 330 12.69 12.54 24.12
CA ARG A 330 13.93 12.32 24.86
C ARG A 330 13.85 10.99 25.60
N PRO A 331 14.02 9.85 24.91
CA PRO A 331 13.97 8.54 25.56
C PRO A 331 15.16 8.39 26.54
N ALA A 332 14.95 7.61 27.59
CA ALA A 332 16.03 7.30 28.53
C ALA A 332 17.24 6.72 27.79
N VAL A 333 18.45 7.07 28.21
CA VAL A 333 19.70 6.68 27.54
C VAL A 333 19.81 5.17 27.36
N GLY A 334 19.37 4.38 28.35
CA GLY A 334 19.39 2.91 28.25
C GLY A 334 18.46 2.29 27.18
N LEU A 335 17.50 3.07 26.63
CA LEU A 335 16.65 2.65 25.52
C LEU A 335 17.21 3.03 24.15
N ARG A 336 18.24 3.89 24.12
CA ARG A 336 18.83 4.36 22.87
C ARG A 336 19.64 3.27 22.21
N PRO A 337 19.65 3.16 20.88
CA PRO A 337 20.31 2.07 20.17
C PRO A 337 21.83 2.12 20.37
N ARG A 338 22.43 0.98 20.74
CA ARG A 338 23.89 0.80 20.83
C ARG A 338 24.47 0.06 19.63
N SER A 339 23.63 -0.19 18.60
CA SER A 339 24.09 -0.75 17.33
C SER A 339 23.20 -0.25 16.19
N LEU A 340 23.83 0.33 15.16
CA LEU A 340 23.17 0.79 13.94
C LEU A 340 23.96 0.34 12.71
N SER A 341 23.30 0.28 11.53
CA SER A 341 23.97 0.07 10.25
C SER A 341 24.53 1.38 9.69
N VAL A 342 25.45 1.28 8.74
CA VAL A 342 26.01 2.46 8.04
C VAL A 342 24.94 3.32 7.40
N THR A 343 23.89 2.73 6.82
CA THR A 343 22.76 3.45 6.23
C THR A 343 21.86 4.10 7.29
N GLU A 344 21.75 3.51 8.48
CA GLU A 344 21.02 4.11 9.59
C GLU A 344 21.73 5.31 10.20
N ILE A 345 23.07 5.40 10.08
CA ILE A 345 23.80 6.61 10.48
C ILE A 345 23.39 7.80 9.61
N GLU A 346 23.27 7.62 8.29
CA GLU A 346 22.76 8.68 7.40
C GLU A 346 21.34 9.11 7.77
N THR A 347 20.48 8.14 8.06
CA THR A 347 19.11 8.42 8.56
C THR A 347 19.17 9.18 9.88
N TRP A 348 20.05 8.78 10.82
CA TRP A 348 20.18 9.40 12.13
C TRP A 348 20.62 10.87 12.04
N MET A 349 21.49 11.19 11.10
CA MET A 349 21.90 12.57 10.86
C MET A 349 20.77 13.42 10.27
N ARG A 350 20.03 12.90 9.27
CA ARG A 350 19.02 13.66 8.54
C ARG A 350 17.66 13.70 9.24
N ASP A 351 17.26 12.59 9.85
CA ASP A 351 15.99 12.43 10.56
C ASP A 351 16.15 11.54 11.81
N PRO A 352 16.69 12.09 12.90
CA PRO A 352 16.79 11.38 14.17
C PRO A 352 15.48 10.77 14.65
N TYR A 353 14.34 11.43 14.37
CA TYR A 353 13.03 10.93 14.76
C TYR A 353 12.70 9.57 14.09
N ALA A 354 13.17 9.34 12.87
CA ALA A 354 13.00 8.05 12.21
C ALA A 354 13.73 6.92 12.96
N ILE A 355 14.94 7.19 13.53
CA ILE A 355 15.64 6.23 14.39
C ILE A 355 14.88 5.99 15.70
N TYR A 356 14.32 7.04 16.31
CA TYR A 356 13.45 6.91 17.48
C TYR A 356 12.25 6.01 17.19
N ALA A 357 11.52 6.28 16.11
CA ALA A 357 10.35 5.51 15.72
C ALA A 357 10.71 4.03 15.40
N ARG A 358 11.75 3.82 14.61
CA ARG A 358 12.15 2.47 14.14
C ARG A 358 12.81 1.62 15.22
N ARG A 359 13.75 2.19 16.00
CA ARG A 359 14.62 1.42 16.92
C ARG A 359 14.14 1.42 18.36
N ILE A 360 13.47 2.48 18.81
CA ILE A 360 13.00 2.61 20.19
C ILE A 360 11.51 2.24 20.28
N LEU A 361 10.66 2.84 19.45
CA LEU A 361 9.23 2.48 19.39
C LEU A 361 8.97 1.18 18.62
N ARG A 362 9.94 0.68 17.84
CA ARG A 362 9.85 -0.53 17.00
C ARG A 362 8.73 -0.47 15.97
N LEU A 363 8.41 0.73 15.49
CA LEU A 363 7.44 0.91 14.43
C LEU A 363 8.07 0.57 13.09
N ARG A 364 7.36 -0.21 12.28
CA ARG A 364 7.75 -0.53 10.90
C ARG A 364 6.64 -0.08 9.96
N PRO A 365 6.96 0.54 8.80
CA PRO A 365 5.96 0.78 7.77
C PRO A 365 5.28 -0.53 7.39
N LEU A 366 3.98 -0.48 7.17
CA LEU A 366 3.25 -1.62 6.70
C LEU A 366 3.25 -1.57 5.17
N ALA A 367 3.79 -2.59 4.52
CA ALA A 367 3.81 -2.69 3.06
C ALA A 367 2.37 -2.74 2.49
N ASP A 368 2.19 -2.27 1.27
CA ASP A 368 0.91 -2.33 0.59
C ASP A 368 0.54 -3.79 0.21
N LEU A 369 -0.75 -4.05 0.00
CA LEU A 369 -1.20 -5.32 -0.56
C LEU A 369 -0.90 -5.34 -2.06
N GLU A 370 -0.41 -6.50 -2.56
CA GLU A 370 -0.10 -6.68 -3.99
C GLU A 370 0.87 -5.62 -4.53
N GLU A 371 1.82 -5.23 -3.68
CA GLU A 371 2.84 -4.26 -4.05
C GLU A 371 3.51 -4.67 -5.36
N LEU A 372 3.63 -3.71 -6.25
CA LEU A 372 4.31 -3.95 -7.51
C LEU A 372 5.82 -3.90 -7.27
N ALA A 373 6.54 -4.84 -7.89
CA ALA A 373 8.00 -4.77 -7.89
C ALA A 373 8.46 -3.40 -8.38
N ASP A 374 9.33 -2.78 -7.62
CA ASP A 374 9.74 -1.39 -7.77
C ASP A 374 11.25 -1.24 -8.10
N ALA A 375 11.77 -0.03 -7.92
CA ALA A 375 13.18 0.27 -8.15
C ALA A 375 14.11 -0.43 -7.13
N ALA A 376 13.63 -0.77 -5.93
CA ALA A 376 14.42 -1.50 -4.93
C ALA A 376 14.58 -2.96 -5.33
N ASP A 377 13.51 -3.62 -5.82
CA ASP A 377 13.57 -4.99 -6.36
C ASP A 377 14.51 -5.06 -7.57
N TYR A 378 14.45 -4.06 -8.46
CA TYR A 378 15.40 -3.97 -9.56
C TYR A 378 16.85 -3.88 -9.06
N GLY A 379 17.08 -3.09 -8.01
CA GLY A 379 18.38 -2.99 -7.34
C GLY A 379 18.85 -4.33 -6.79
N GLN A 380 17.98 -5.05 -6.07
CA GLN A 380 18.30 -6.36 -5.51
C GLN A 380 18.71 -7.38 -6.58
N ILE A 381 18.05 -7.38 -7.74
CA ILE A 381 18.41 -8.25 -8.87
C ILE A 381 19.82 -7.92 -9.39
N VAL A 382 20.15 -6.63 -9.52
CA VAL A 382 21.49 -6.22 -9.98
C VAL A 382 22.56 -6.66 -8.97
N HIS A 383 22.36 -6.40 -7.68
CA HIS A 383 23.29 -6.81 -6.61
C HIS A 383 23.45 -8.34 -6.56
N ALA A 384 22.34 -9.08 -6.61
CA ALA A 384 22.38 -10.56 -6.58
C ALA A 384 23.10 -11.15 -7.79
N ALA A 385 22.93 -10.55 -8.97
CA ALA A 385 23.62 -11.02 -10.18
C ALA A 385 25.13 -10.76 -10.12
N LEU A 386 25.53 -9.57 -9.65
CA LEU A 386 26.96 -9.24 -9.47
C LEU A 386 27.60 -10.08 -8.35
N ASP A 387 26.91 -10.27 -7.24
CA ASP A 387 27.38 -11.14 -6.16
C ASP A 387 27.59 -12.59 -6.65
N ARG A 388 26.59 -13.17 -7.33
CA ARG A 388 26.68 -14.53 -7.92
C ARG A 388 27.86 -14.65 -8.88
N TRP A 389 28.05 -13.63 -9.72
CA TRP A 389 29.15 -13.61 -10.68
C TRP A 389 30.52 -13.61 -9.99
N PHE A 390 30.76 -12.66 -9.08
CA PHE A 390 32.06 -12.49 -8.45
C PHE A 390 32.38 -13.59 -7.44
N ARG A 391 31.39 -14.19 -6.81
CA ARG A 391 31.62 -15.41 -5.99
C ARG A 391 32.07 -16.59 -6.83
N ALA A 392 31.55 -16.73 -8.04
CA ALA A 392 31.98 -17.80 -8.96
C ALA A 392 33.36 -17.52 -9.58
N HIS A 393 33.72 -16.23 -9.72
CA HIS A 393 34.93 -15.79 -10.40
C HIS A 393 35.69 -14.73 -9.58
N PRO A 394 36.16 -15.06 -8.36
CA PRO A 394 36.75 -14.06 -7.43
C PRO A 394 38.10 -13.53 -7.91
N ALA A 395 38.89 -14.34 -8.62
CA ALA A 395 40.22 -13.97 -9.11
C ALA A 395 40.34 -14.02 -10.62
N ASP A 396 39.69 -14.99 -11.24
CA ASP A 396 39.84 -15.26 -12.65
C ASP A 396 38.77 -14.58 -13.51
N TRP A 397 39.13 -14.22 -14.73
CA TRP A 397 38.19 -13.73 -15.73
C TRP A 397 38.12 -14.73 -16.88
N PRO A 398 36.97 -15.42 -17.08
CA PRO A 398 36.84 -16.39 -18.16
C PRO A 398 36.93 -15.75 -19.54
N HIS A 399 37.44 -16.48 -20.54
CA HIS A 399 37.53 -16.01 -21.90
C HIS A 399 36.20 -15.55 -22.50
N ASP A 400 35.08 -16.23 -22.09
CA ASP A 400 33.71 -15.91 -22.47
C ASP A 400 32.94 -15.15 -21.36
N GLY A 401 33.67 -14.43 -20.50
CA GLY A 401 33.14 -13.78 -19.30
C GLY A 401 31.96 -12.87 -19.55
N ALA A 402 32.01 -12.07 -20.62
CA ALA A 402 30.91 -11.17 -20.97
C ALA A 402 29.59 -11.92 -21.33
N ALA A 403 29.70 -13.05 -22.03
CA ALA A 403 28.52 -13.86 -22.36
C ALA A 403 27.94 -14.52 -21.11
N ARG A 404 28.77 -15.16 -20.30
CA ARG A 404 28.35 -15.81 -19.05
C ARG A 404 27.78 -14.83 -18.03
N MET A 405 28.32 -13.62 -17.94
CA MET A 405 27.76 -12.59 -17.04
C MET A 405 26.32 -12.23 -17.43
N ARG A 406 26.03 -12.10 -18.73
CA ARG A 406 24.67 -11.88 -19.23
C ARG A 406 23.73 -13.04 -18.87
N ASP A 407 24.23 -14.28 -18.99
CA ASP A 407 23.46 -15.48 -18.62
C ASP A 407 23.13 -15.47 -17.10
N VAL A 408 24.08 -15.10 -16.25
CA VAL A 408 23.84 -14.96 -14.79
C VAL A 408 22.77 -13.92 -14.49
N PHE A 409 22.80 -12.74 -15.16
CA PHE A 409 21.75 -11.73 -14.98
C PHE A 409 20.38 -12.22 -15.45
N ALA A 410 20.33 -12.97 -16.57
CA ALA A 410 19.08 -13.56 -17.07
C ALA A 410 18.53 -14.64 -16.11
N ASP A 411 19.40 -15.45 -15.50
CA ASP A 411 19.02 -16.47 -14.55
C ASP A 411 18.44 -15.85 -13.25
N VAL A 412 19.12 -14.84 -12.69
CA VAL A 412 18.63 -14.14 -11.49
C VAL A 412 17.29 -13.46 -11.76
N LEU A 413 17.11 -12.82 -12.92
CA LEU A 413 15.83 -12.25 -13.32
C LEU A 413 14.72 -13.32 -13.37
N ARG A 414 15.01 -14.49 -13.90
CA ARG A 414 14.05 -15.60 -13.99
C ARG A 414 13.68 -16.14 -12.60
N GLU A 415 14.66 -16.26 -11.71
CA GLU A 415 14.47 -16.72 -10.33
C GLU A 415 13.65 -15.71 -9.49
N ALA A 416 13.70 -14.43 -9.81
CA ALA A 416 12.90 -13.38 -9.16
C ALA A 416 11.39 -13.58 -9.35
N ALA A 417 10.96 -14.43 -10.28
CA ALA A 417 9.56 -14.82 -10.52
C ALA A 417 8.59 -13.61 -10.68
N LEU A 418 9.05 -12.58 -11.34
CA LEU A 418 8.28 -11.37 -11.61
C LEU A 418 7.14 -11.61 -12.60
N ARG A 419 6.17 -10.69 -12.65
CA ARG A 419 5.15 -10.68 -13.69
C ARG A 419 5.81 -10.65 -15.08
N PRO A 420 5.36 -11.47 -16.06
CA PRO A 420 6.05 -11.61 -17.35
C PRO A 420 6.31 -10.29 -18.08
N ALA A 421 5.36 -9.36 -18.04
CA ALA A 421 5.52 -8.05 -18.67
C ALA A 421 6.64 -7.22 -18.04
N LEU A 422 6.79 -7.26 -16.71
CA LEU A 422 7.84 -6.54 -16.00
C LEU A 422 9.22 -7.17 -16.24
N ALA A 423 9.29 -8.50 -16.20
CA ALA A 423 10.52 -9.23 -16.53
C ALA A 423 10.98 -8.94 -17.97
N ALA A 424 10.06 -8.94 -18.93
CA ALA A 424 10.34 -8.59 -20.32
C ALA A 424 10.83 -7.14 -20.47
N TRP A 425 10.35 -6.22 -19.64
CA TRP A 425 10.79 -4.81 -19.66
C TRP A 425 12.15 -4.59 -18.98
N TRP A 426 12.49 -5.37 -17.94
CA TRP A 426 13.77 -5.27 -17.25
C TRP A 426 14.91 -6.02 -17.98
N ALA A 427 14.60 -7.12 -18.66
CA ALA A 427 15.61 -7.96 -19.30
C ALA A 427 16.59 -7.18 -20.22
N PRO A 428 16.17 -6.29 -21.16
CA PRO A 428 17.10 -5.56 -22.00
C PRO A 428 17.96 -4.55 -21.23
N ARG A 429 17.47 -4.05 -20.10
CA ARG A 429 18.22 -3.13 -19.24
C ARG A 429 19.30 -3.87 -18.47
N LEU A 430 18.97 -5.03 -17.93
CA LEU A 430 19.91 -5.90 -17.22
C LEU A 430 21.00 -6.45 -18.15
N ASP A 431 20.66 -6.78 -19.40
CA ASP A 431 21.63 -7.19 -20.42
C ASP A 431 22.64 -6.08 -20.73
N ARG A 432 22.19 -4.82 -20.83
CA ARG A 432 23.09 -3.66 -20.99
C ARG A 432 23.98 -3.42 -19.78
N ILE A 433 23.47 -3.63 -18.57
CA ILE A 433 24.27 -3.55 -17.32
C ILE A 433 25.33 -4.65 -17.35
N ALA A 434 24.96 -5.90 -17.60
CA ALA A 434 25.88 -7.02 -17.65
C ALA A 434 27.00 -6.80 -18.68
N THR A 435 26.64 -6.33 -19.86
CA THR A 435 27.60 -6.00 -20.95
C THR A 435 28.57 -4.91 -20.50
N TRP A 436 28.06 -3.82 -19.88
CA TRP A 436 28.91 -2.73 -19.40
C TRP A 436 29.82 -3.18 -18.25
N CYS A 437 29.30 -3.93 -17.27
CA CYS A 437 30.09 -4.45 -16.16
C CYS A 437 31.23 -5.36 -16.64
N ALA A 438 30.95 -6.21 -17.63
CA ALA A 438 32.00 -7.06 -18.23
C ALA A 438 33.11 -6.22 -18.86
N GLN A 439 32.77 -5.21 -19.68
CA GLN A 439 33.76 -4.32 -20.29
C GLN A 439 34.55 -3.51 -19.26
N ALA A 440 33.90 -3.02 -18.22
CA ALA A 440 34.54 -2.31 -17.12
C ALA A 440 35.54 -3.21 -16.37
N GLU A 441 35.17 -4.47 -16.11
CA GLU A 441 36.07 -5.45 -15.47
C GLU A 441 37.25 -5.82 -16.36
N GLU A 442 37.05 -6.06 -17.65
CA GLU A 442 38.14 -6.33 -18.60
C GLU A 442 39.13 -5.16 -18.61
N THR A 443 38.64 -3.92 -18.67
CA THR A 443 39.49 -2.73 -18.64
C THR A 443 40.27 -2.61 -17.34
N ARG A 444 39.61 -2.81 -16.17
CA ARG A 444 40.27 -2.75 -14.86
C ARG A 444 41.35 -3.82 -14.72
N ARG A 445 41.08 -5.05 -15.14
CA ARG A 445 42.04 -6.16 -15.10
C ARG A 445 43.22 -5.96 -16.02
N ALA A 446 43.03 -5.36 -17.19
CA ALA A 446 44.11 -5.03 -18.13
C ALA A 446 45.07 -3.95 -17.58
N THR A 447 44.63 -3.08 -16.67
CA THR A 447 45.41 -1.99 -16.07
C THR A 447 45.95 -2.32 -14.66
N GLY A 448 46.09 -3.60 -14.31
CA GLY A 448 46.56 -4.02 -13.00
C GLY A 448 45.47 -4.25 -11.96
N GLY A 449 44.36 -4.84 -12.40
CA GLY A 449 43.15 -5.09 -11.60
C GLY A 449 43.33 -5.92 -10.34
N PRO A 450 42.24 -6.20 -9.61
CA PRO A 450 42.30 -6.85 -8.31
C PRO A 450 42.87 -8.26 -8.40
N ARG A 451 43.58 -8.66 -7.35
CA ARG A 451 44.02 -10.04 -7.15
C ARG A 451 42.83 -10.94 -6.75
N THR A 452 41.90 -10.38 -5.99
CA THR A 452 40.70 -11.10 -5.53
C THR A 452 39.58 -10.09 -5.32
N VAL A 453 38.37 -10.47 -5.74
CA VAL A 453 37.12 -9.72 -5.51
C VAL A 453 36.30 -10.43 -4.44
N LEU A 454 35.87 -9.72 -3.43
CA LEU A 454 34.98 -10.19 -2.37
C LEU A 454 33.68 -9.40 -2.46
N THR A 455 32.54 -10.07 -2.27
CA THR A 455 31.22 -9.43 -2.39
C THR A 455 30.33 -9.70 -1.20
N GLU A 456 29.39 -8.80 -0.94
CA GLU A 456 28.36 -8.91 0.10
C GLU A 456 28.94 -9.28 1.48
N LEU A 457 30.09 -8.68 1.80
CA LEU A 457 30.83 -9.01 3.01
C LEU A 457 30.34 -8.20 4.20
N ALA A 458 29.91 -8.88 5.24
CA ALA A 458 29.46 -8.24 6.48
C ALA A 458 30.65 -7.85 7.37
N GLY A 459 30.60 -6.63 7.91
CA GLY A 459 31.62 -6.08 8.81
C GLY A 459 31.01 -5.43 10.06
N LYS A 460 31.84 -5.26 11.10
CA LYS A 460 31.49 -4.60 12.36
C LYS A 460 32.64 -3.74 12.84
N MET A 461 32.35 -2.52 13.29
CA MET A 461 33.30 -1.66 13.97
C MET A 461 32.74 -1.30 15.34
N ARG A 462 33.53 -1.50 16.39
CA ARG A 462 33.15 -1.18 17.76
C ARG A 462 33.87 0.07 18.22
N LEU A 463 33.09 1.05 18.69
CA LEU A 463 33.59 2.26 19.33
C LEU A 463 33.53 2.06 20.83
N GLU A 464 34.72 2.05 21.48
CA GLU A 464 34.86 2.00 22.93
C GLU A 464 34.93 3.41 23.52
N ASP A 465 34.90 3.51 24.84
CA ASP A 465 35.08 4.74 25.61
C ASP A 465 34.07 5.85 25.25
N LEU A 466 32.81 5.47 25.15
CA LEU A 466 31.68 6.37 24.99
C LEU A 466 30.89 6.51 26.30
N PRO A 467 30.24 7.67 26.57
CA PRO A 467 29.59 7.94 27.86
C PRO A 467 28.54 6.92 28.30
N ALA A 468 27.75 6.38 27.37
CA ALA A 468 26.72 5.38 27.67
C ALA A 468 27.16 3.94 27.33
N GLY A 469 28.44 3.66 27.24
CA GLY A 469 29.00 2.37 26.89
C GLY A 469 29.30 2.18 25.41
N PRO A 470 29.81 1.01 25.02
CA PRO A 470 30.30 0.78 23.66
C PRO A 470 29.14 0.85 22.61
N PHE A 471 29.51 1.32 21.41
CA PHE A 471 28.59 1.39 20.25
C PHE A 471 29.15 0.53 19.12
N THR A 472 28.28 -0.20 18.42
CA THR A 472 28.65 -1.07 17.30
C THR A 472 28.06 -0.57 16.00
N LEU A 473 28.90 -0.15 15.05
CA LEU A 473 28.53 0.09 13.67
C LEU A 473 28.57 -1.24 12.91
N ARG A 474 27.54 -1.49 12.10
CA ARG A 474 27.44 -2.65 11.20
C ARG A 474 27.37 -2.17 9.77
N GLY A 475 28.06 -2.85 8.87
CA GLY A 475 28.02 -2.59 7.44
C GLY A 475 28.04 -3.88 6.64
N ARG A 476 27.68 -3.79 5.38
CA ARG A 476 27.82 -4.85 4.42
C ARG A 476 28.31 -4.23 3.13
N ALA A 477 29.55 -4.50 2.78
CA ALA A 477 30.16 -3.97 1.58
C ALA A 477 29.69 -4.77 0.35
N ASP A 478 29.20 -4.06 -0.67
CA ASP A 478 28.77 -4.69 -1.91
C ASP A 478 29.92 -5.40 -2.61
N ARG A 479 31.10 -4.72 -2.65
CA ARG A 479 32.31 -5.29 -3.23
C ARG A 479 33.58 -4.68 -2.63
N ILE A 480 34.54 -5.53 -2.30
CA ILE A 480 35.92 -5.18 -1.91
C ILE A 480 36.90 -5.85 -2.86
N ASP A 481 37.71 -5.06 -3.55
CA ASP A 481 38.81 -5.54 -4.40
C ASP A 481 40.12 -5.53 -3.61
N LEU A 482 40.77 -6.68 -3.55
CA LEU A 482 42.10 -6.84 -2.95
C LEU A 482 43.16 -6.73 -4.06
N HIS A 483 44.06 -5.75 -3.96
CA HIS A 483 45.15 -5.54 -4.92
C HIS A 483 46.44 -6.28 -4.53
N GLY A 484 47.31 -6.49 -5.51
CA GLY A 484 48.60 -7.20 -5.30
C GLY A 484 49.59 -6.44 -4.44
N ASP A 485 49.47 -5.13 -4.33
CA ASP A 485 50.29 -4.22 -3.49
C ASP A 485 49.75 -4.06 -2.05
N GLY A 486 48.64 -4.75 -1.72
CA GLY A 486 47.99 -4.67 -0.41
C GLY A 486 46.98 -3.52 -0.28
N GLY A 487 46.78 -2.71 -1.32
CA GLY A 487 45.75 -1.71 -1.38
C GLY A 487 44.34 -2.35 -1.55
N LEU A 488 43.33 -1.64 -1.12
CA LEU A 488 41.93 -2.08 -1.22
C LEU A 488 41.08 -1.05 -1.99
N SER A 489 40.21 -1.53 -2.88
CA SER A 489 39.18 -0.67 -3.48
C SER A 489 37.81 -1.09 -2.99
N LEU A 490 36.98 -0.14 -2.61
CA LEU A 490 35.64 -0.37 -2.10
C LEU A 490 34.60 0.16 -3.09
N PHE A 491 33.63 -0.67 -3.44
CA PHE A 491 32.58 -0.35 -4.40
C PHE A 491 31.19 -0.45 -3.75
N ASP A 492 30.33 0.45 -4.17
CA ASP A 492 28.91 0.42 -3.88
C ASP A 492 28.11 0.57 -5.19
N TYR A 493 27.10 -0.28 -5.36
CA TYR A 493 26.27 -0.32 -6.56
C TYR A 493 24.96 0.43 -6.32
N LYS A 494 24.66 1.39 -7.19
CA LYS A 494 23.43 2.17 -7.13
C LYS A 494 22.65 2.01 -8.44
N THR A 495 21.41 1.60 -8.37
CA THR A 495 20.49 1.58 -9.53
C THR A 495 19.68 2.87 -9.66
N GLY A 496 19.65 3.67 -8.61
CA GLY A 496 18.97 4.97 -8.53
C GLY A 496 19.90 6.17 -8.77
N THR A 497 19.78 7.18 -7.92
CA THR A 497 20.57 8.41 -7.98
C THR A 497 21.92 8.21 -7.30
N LEU A 498 23.01 8.67 -7.94
CA LEU A 498 24.32 8.73 -7.29
C LEU A 498 24.35 9.82 -6.21
N PRO A 499 25.16 9.59 -5.15
CA PRO A 499 25.58 10.69 -4.29
C PRO A 499 26.34 11.75 -5.10
N THR A 500 26.25 12.99 -4.68
CA THR A 500 27.17 14.00 -5.20
C THR A 500 28.49 13.90 -4.43
N ARG A 501 29.62 14.15 -5.12
CA ARG A 501 30.93 14.17 -4.44
C ARG A 501 30.90 15.12 -3.24
N ARG A 502 30.25 16.28 -3.38
CA ARG A 502 30.06 17.26 -2.30
C ARG A 502 29.34 16.65 -1.09
N SER A 503 28.22 15.98 -1.30
CA SER A 503 27.43 15.38 -0.22
C SER A 503 28.20 14.29 0.54
N VAL A 504 29.08 13.54 -0.15
CA VAL A 504 29.98 12.56 0.49
C VAL A 504 31.06 13.29 1.30
N MET A 505 31.71 14.32 0.73
CA MET A 505 32.76 15.09 1.41
C MET A 505 32.24 15.86 2.63
N GLU A 506 31.00 16.33 2.60
CA GLU A 506 30.32 16.98 3.72
C GLU A 506 29.77 15.97 4.76
N GLY A 507 29.86 14.66 4.48
CA GLY A 507 29.46 13.58 5.39
C GLY A 507 27.98 13.20 5.36
N TRP A 508 27.13 13.87 4.53
CA TRP A 508 25.71 13.56 4.44
C TRP A 508 25.41 12.19 3.81
N GLN A 509 26.33 11.68 3.01
CA GLN A 509 26.28 10.34 2.42
C GLN A 509 27.55 9.59 2.81
N SER A 510 27.54 9.05 4.00
CA SER A 510 28.70 8.51 4.69
C SER A 510 28.87 6.99 4.56
N GLN A 511 27.93 6.27 3.92
CA GLN A 511 27.90 4.81 3.85
C GLN A 511 29.27 4.24 3.46
N LEU A 512 29.75 4.57 2.27
CA LEU A 512 30.98 3.99 1.71
C LEU A 512 32.23 4.41 2.51
N VAL A 513 32.24 5.64 3.05
CA VAL A 513 33.34 6.15 3.89
C VAL A 513 33.38 5.46 5.25
N LEU A 514 32.21 5.18 5.85
CA LEU A 514 32.12 4.42 7.11
C LEU A 514 32.55 2.97 6.91
N GLU A 515 32.21 2.35 5.79
CA GLU A 515 32.67 1.00 5.44
C GLU A 515 34.20 0.97 5.25
N ALA A 516 34.78 2.00 4.64
CA ALA A 516 36.24 2.16 4.58
C ALA A 516 36.87 2.31 5.97
N ALA A 517 36.28 3.11 6.86
CA ALA A 517 36.72 3.21 8.25
C ALA A 517 36.62 1.87 8.99
N MET A 518 35.61 1.07 8.71
CA MET A 518 35.48 -0.29 9.26
C MET A 518 36.60 -1.20 8.77
N ILE A 519 37.00 -1.14 7.50
CA ILE A 519 38.13 -1.89 6.95
C ILE A 519 39.43 -1.54 7.70
N GLU A 520 39.74 -0.25 7.81
CA GLU A 520 40.95 0.21 8.47
C GLU A 520 41.03 -0.15 9.98
N CYS A 521 39.88 -0.35 10.61
CA CYS A 521 39.78 -0.82 12.00
C CYS A 521 39.76 -2.36 12.12
N GLY A 522 39.96 -3.12 11.02
CA GLY A 522 39.89 -4.58 11.04
C GLY A 522 38.50 -5.13 11.29
N GLY A 523 37.47 -4.37 10.90
CA GLY A 523 36.07 -4.70 11.15
C GLY A 523 35.47 -5.73 10.20
N PHE A 524 36.20 -6.13 9.16
CA PHE A 524 35.79 -7.19 8.22
C PHE A 524 36.61 -8.48 8.48
N PRO A 525 36.04 -9.65 8.13
CA PRO A 525 36.76 -10.91 8.29
C PRO A 525 37.98 -11.01 7.35
N PRO A 526 39.01 -11.82 7.70
CA PRO A 526 40.09 -12.12 6.78
C PRO A 526 39.58 -12.68 5.43
N PRO A 527 40.26 -12.37 4.31
CA PRO A 527 41.57 -11.72 4.20
C PRO A 527 41.51 -10.18 4.10
N VAL A 528 40.42 -9.51 4.42
CA VAL A 528 40.31 -8.05 4.32
C VAL A 528 41.15 -7.40 5.42
N ALA A 529 42.31 -6.90 5.02
CA ALA A 529 43.19 -6.12 5.87
C ALA A 529 44.06 -5.22 4.99
N GLY A 530 44.17 -3.96 5.32
CA GLY A 530 45.00 -3.00 4.57
C GLY A 530 44.41 -1.61 4.55
N THR A 531 45.03 -0.76 3.73
CA THR A 531 44.57 0.63 3.54
C THR A 531 43.66 0.72 2.33
N VAL A 532 42.56 1.43 2.48
CA VAL A 532 41.63 1.70 1.36
C VAL A 532 42.27 2.73 0.43
N ALA A 533 42.48 2.37 -0.84
CA ALA A 533 43.13 3.19 -1.85
C ALA A 533 42.13 4.02 -2.66
N GLU A 534 40.90 3.52 -2.85
CA GLU A 534 39.84 4.21 -3.60
C GLU A 534 38.45 3.84 -3.13
N LEU A 535 37.51 4.77 -3.27
CA LEU A 535 36.07 4.60 -3.08
C LEU A 535 35.34 4.87 -4.38
N VAL A 536 34.53 3.92 -4.84
CA VAL A 536 33.90 3.97 -6.15
C VAL A 536 32.42 3.66 -6.05
N TYR A 537 31.60 4.53 -6.61
CA TYR A 537 30.18 4.22 -6.88
C TYR A 537 30.00 3.81 -8.33
N TRP A 538 29.32 2.70 -8.54
CA TRP A 538 28.81 2.32 -9.86
C TRP A 538 27.32 2.53 -9.92
N ARG A 539 26.86 3.46 -10.76
CA ARG A 539 25.45 3.65 -11.06
C ARG A 539 25.04 2.77 -12.23
N LEU A 540 24.21 1.77 -11.98
CA LEU A 540 23.83 0.72 -12.91
C LEU A 540 22.34 0.85 -13.27
N THR A 541 21.98 1.69 -14.24
CA THR A 541 20.57 1.95 -14.60
C THR A 541 20.06 1.10 -15.74
N GLY A 542 20.96 0.62 -16.61
CA GLY A 542 20.63 -0.09 -17.84
C GLY A 542 19.84 0.74 -18.86
N GLY A 543 19.87 2.07 -18.74
CA GLY A 543 19.25 3.00 -19.68
C GLY A 543 20.03 3.16 -20.99
N HIS A 544 19.84 4.30 -21.69
CA HIS A 544 20.62 4.63 -22.90
C HIS A 544 22.12 4.75 -22.56
N VAL A 545 22.45 5.38 -21.43
CA VAL A 545 23.75 5.29 -20.77
C VAL A 545 23.60 4.24 -19.67
N PRO A 546 24.12 3.02 -19.86
CA PRO A 546 23.79 1.89 -18.98
C PRO A 546 24.39 2.04 -17.59
N ALA A 547 25.54 2.72 -17.47
CA ALA A 547 26.20 2.94 -16.19
C ALA A 547 26.99 4.24 -16.15
N GLN A 548 27.31 4.69 -14.93
CA GLN A 548 28.19 5.81 -14.63
C GLN A 548 29.09 5.44 -13.45
N VAL A 549 30.33 5.93 -13.47
CA VAL A 549 31.29 5.73 -12.38
C VAL A 549 31.50 7.06 -11.67
N LEU A 550 31.46 7.04 -10.34
CA LEU A 550 31.84 8.16 -9.50
C LEU A 550 33.01 7.72 -8.60
N ASP A 551 34.16 8.27 -8.86
CA ASP A 551 35.35 8.17 -8.02
C ASP A 551 35.27 9.27 -6.94
N VAL A 552 35.26 8.90 -5.67
CA VAL A 552 35.01 9.84 -4.56
C VAL A 552 36.27 10.58 -4.16
N ALA A 553 37.28 9.83 -3.73
CA ALA A 553 38.56 10.38 -3.24
C ALA A 553 39.65 9.31 -3.27
N ARG A 554 40.92 9.76 -3.30
CA ARG A 554 42.12 8.89 -3.30
C ARG A 554 43.21 9.49 -2.45
N GLY A 555 44.18 8.65 -2.02
CA GLY A 555 45.38 9.07 -1.34
C GLY A 555 45.13 9.86 -0.04
N ALA A 556 45.79 10.99 0.14
CA ALA A 556 45.70 11.81 1.36
C ALA A 556 44.27 12.36 1.61
N GLU A 557 43.57 12.79 0.54
CA GLU A 557 42.20 13.27 0.66
C GLU A 557 41.27 12.19 1.22
N LEU A 558 41.43 10.94 0.75
CA LEU A 558 40.64 9.80 1.24
C LEU A 558 40.95 9.50 2.71
N ALA A 559 42.22 9.50 3.10
CA ALA A 559 42.62 9.25 4.50
C ALA A 559 42.02 10.32 5.44
N GLU A 560 42.06 11.58 5.06
CA GLU A 560 41.44 12.68 5.81
C GLU A 560 39.91 12.50 5.92
N LEU A 561 39.26 12.12 4.81
CA LEU A 561 37.83 11.87 4.77
C LEU A 561 37.40 10.73 5.70
N ILE A 562 38.12 9.60 5.67
CA ILE A 562 37.90 8.45 6.57
C ILE A 562 38.08 8.83 8.04
N ALA A 563 39.18 9.55 8.36
CA ALA A 563 39.43 10.00 9.71
C ALA A 563 38.37 10.97 10.23
N GLY A 564 37.94 11.92 9.36
CA GLY A 564 36.88 12.88 9.65
C GLY A 564 35.52 12.20 9.90
N CYS A 565 35.17 11.24 9.06
CA CYS A 565 33.92 10.48 9.17
C CYS A 565 33.88 9.64 10.46
N ARG A 566 35.00 8.98 10.81
CA ARG A 566 35.11 8.23 12.06
C ARG A 566 34.97 9.12 13.30
N LYS A 567 35.58 10.32 13.27
CA LYS A 567 35.44 11.32 14.34
C LYS A 567 33.97 11.79 14.41
N GLY A 568 33.36 12.15 13.27
CA GLY A 568 31.97 12.59 13.22
C GLY A 568 30.97 11.54 13.75
N LEU A 569 31.21 10.27 13.47
CA LEU A 569 30.40 9.18 14.05
C LEU A 569 30.54 9.14 15.59
N ARG A 570 31.75 9.28 16.12
CA ARG A 570 31.98 9.31 17.58
C ARG A 570 31.28 10.52 18.22
N ASP A 571 31.38 11.68 17.59
CA ASP A 571 30.79 12.92 18.07
C ASP A 571 29.23 12.80 18.04
N LEU A 572 28.65 12.21 16.98
CA LEU A 572 27.22 11.94 16.88
C LEU A 572 26.73 11.02 18.00
N VAL A 573 27.39 9.88 18.22
CA VAL A 573 27.00 8.93 19.28
C VAL A 573 27.12 9.60 20.65
N THR A 574 28.21 10.35 20.91
CA THR A 574 28.41 11.07 22.16
C THR A 574 27.33 12.11 22.41
N ALA A 575 26.90 12.84 21.38
CA ALA A 575 25.79 13.80 21.49
C ALA A 575 24.48 13.10 21.92
N TYR A 576 24.21 11.92 21.38
CA TYR A 576 23.02 11.14 21.74
C TYR A 576 23.19 10.30 23.02
N ASP A 577 24.37 10.26 23.64
CA ASP A 577 24.56 9.74 24.99
C ASP A 577 24.14 10.78 26.06
N ASN A 578 23.99 12.05 25.68
CA ASN A 578 23.41 13.08 26.54
C ASN A 578 21.88 12.88 26.68
N PRO A 579 21.31 12.72 27.90
CA PRO A 579 19.88 12.52 28.12
C PRO A 579 19.02 13.67 27.57
N ASP A 580 19.52 14.89 27.51
CA ASP A 580 18.79 16.08 27.04
C ASP A 580 18.72 16.20 25.50
N GLN A 581 19.50 15.40 24.76
CA GLN A 581 19.47 15.40 23.30
C GLN A 581 18.16 14.82 22.77
N PRO A 582 17.31 15.62 22.09
CA PRO A 582 16.06 15.13 21.51
C PRO A 582 16.29 14.47 20.15
N TYR A 583 15.41 13.54 19.81
CA TYR A 583 15.29 12.96 18.48
C TYR A 583 14.33 13.83 17.63
N LEU A 584 14.88 14.82 16.93
CA LEU A 584 14.11 15.74 16.10
C LEU A 584 13.81 15.14 14.72
N SER A 585 12.67 15.48 14.12
CA SER A 585 12.42 15.22 12.70
C SER A 585 12.93 16.39 11.87
N HIS A 586 13.63 16.08 10.78
CA HIS A 586 14.15 17.04 9.80
C HIS A 586 14.85 18.27 10.45
N PRO A 587 15.90 18.05 11.27
CA PRO A 587 16.54 19.17 11.99
C PRO A 587 17.33 20.10 11.06
N PHE A 588 17.69 19.66 9.84
CA PHE A 588 18.49 20.39 8.88
C PHE A 588 17.69 20.69 7.62
N PRO A 589 17.18 21.92 7.43
CA PRO A 589 16.47 22.31 6.21
C PRO A 589 17.34 22.18 4.96
N GLY A 590 16.81 21.56 3.91
CA GLY A 590 17.52 21.29 2.67
C GLY A 590 18.25 19.94 2.62
N GLU A 591 18.35 19.23 3.74
CA GLU A 591 18.97 17.90 3.85
C GLU A 591 17.95 16.83 4.28
N GLU A 592 16.67 17.06 4.03
CA GLU A 592 15.61 16.13 4.36
C GLU A 592 15.79 14.79 3.62
N PRO A 593 15.43 13.67 4.26
CA PRO A 593 15.47 12.38 3.59
C PRO A 593 14.46 12.34 2.43
N ARG A 594 14.87 11.74 1.31
CA ARG A 594 14.00 11.60 0.13
C ARG A 594 12.71 10.81 0.42
N PHE A 595 12.78 9.86 1.35
CA PHE A 595 11.66 9.07 1.83
C PHE A 595 11.60 9.19 3.35
N ALA A 596 10.45 9.64 3.85
CA ALA A 596 10.26 9.91 5.29
C ALA A 596 9.04 9.13 5.79
N ASP A 597 9.22 7.84 6.06
CA ASP A 597 8.17 6.91 6.51
C ASP A 597 7.42 7.41 7.76
N TYR A 598 8.07 8.22 8.58
CA TYR A 598 7.54 8.69 9.86
C TYR A 598 7.17 10.18 9.87
N ALA A 599 7.18 10.86 8.72
CA ALA A 599 6.87 12.29 8.62
C ALA A 599 5.45 12.63 9.13
N HIS A 600 4.47 11.76 8.84
CA HIS A 600 3.10 11.92 9.32
C HIS A 600 3.00 11.71 10.85
N LEU A 601 3.77 10.78 11.42
CA LEU A 601 3.84 10.56 12.87
C LEU A 601 4.50 11.75 13.58
N ALA A 602 5.53 12.33 12.96
CA ALA A 602 6.18 13.55 13.43
C ALA A 602 5.38 14.83 13.11
N ARG A 603 4.23 14.72 12.41
CA ARG A 603 3.37 15.84 12.02
C ARG A 603 4.11 16.92 11.21
N VAL A 604 5.06 16.50 10.36
CA VAL A 604 5.96 17.41 9.63
C VAL A 604 5.18 18.43 8.81
N ALA A 605 4.15 18.00 8.06
CA ALA A 605 3.36 18.91 7.22
C ALA A 605 2.66 20.03 8.01
N GLU A 606 2.32 19.79 9.28
CA GLU A 606 1.59 20.78 10.09
C GLU A 606 2.51 21.87 10.64
N TRP A 607 3.71 21.53 11.13
CA TRP A 607 4.61 22.52 11.70
C TRP A 607 5.58 23.11 10.66
N SER A 608 5.82 22.45 9.50
CA SER A 608 6.63 23.03 8.43
C SER A 608 5.90 24.16 7.72
N ALA A 609 4.60 23.99 7.41
CA ALA A 609 3.78 25.07 6.83
C ALA A 609 3.75 26.32 7.71
N ALA A 610 3.65 26.16 9.04
CA ALA A 610 3.69 27.28 9.98
C ALA A 610 5.05 28.00 10.04
N ARG A 611 6.14 27.35 9.62
CA ARG A 611 7.47 27.99 9.50
C ARG A 611 7.61 28.82 8.24
N GLU A 612 7.03 28.39 7.13
CA GLU A 612 7.04 29.11 5.86
C GLU A 612 6.23 30.41 5.97
N GLU A 613 5.10 30.40 6.68
CA GLU A 613 4.27 31.59 6.92
C GLU A 613 4.93 32.62 7.87
N ASN A 614 5.80 32.20 8.78
CA ASN A 614 6.47 33.11 9.74
C ASN A 614 7.88 33.53 9.32
N GLY A 615 8.40 33.06 8.20
CA GLY A 615 9.75 33.32 7.68
C GLY A 615 9.78 34.18 6.41
N GLY A 616 8.63 34.76 5.99
CA GLY A 616 8.50 35.67 4.85
C GLY A 616 8.55 37.13 5.25
#